data_55aed69ecc85d50f1979c58c8a3bf917
#
_entry.id   55aed69ecc85d50f1979c58c8a3bf917
#
_cell.length_a   1.000
_cell.length_b   1.000
_cell.length_c   1.000
_cell.angle_alpha   90.00
_cell.angle_beta   90.00
_cell.angle_gamma   90.00
#
_symmetry.space_group_name_H-M   'P 1'
#
loop_
_entity.id
_entity.type
_entity.pdbx_description
1 polymer ?
#
loop_
_entity_poly.entity_id
_entity_poly.type
_entity_poly.pdbx_seq_one_letter_code
_entity_poly.pdbx_strand_id
1 'polypeptide(L)'
;AGLSQFLVKVSNLIVDCAEIQRLDIHPLLASGNEFTALDVTLDIAPFIGDRESRLAIRPYPLHLEEWVEMKNGERALFRPILPEDEPLLRAFISQVTKEDLYYRYFSEINEFTHDDLANMTQIDYDREMAIVAVRRSEEGEEILGVTRAISDPDNVDAEFAVLVRSDLKGLGLGRRLLEKLIGYTRDHGLSRLNGITMPNNRGMVTLARKLGFDVDIQLDEGIVSLSLSLISTDKQE
;
A
#
# COMPACT_ATOMS: atom_id res chain seq x y z
N ALA A 1 -7.54 23.85 -8.48
CA ALA A 1 -6.29 23.31 -9.04
C ALA A 1 -5.05 24.07 -8.52
N GLY A 2 -4.95 25.41 -8.65
CA GLY A 2 -3.75 26.16 -8.26
C GLY A 2 -3.42 26.10 -6.76
N LEU A 3 -4.40 26.25 -5.87
CA LEU A 3 -4.20 26.16 -4.42
C LEU A 3 -3.68 24.77 -4.00
N SER A 4 -4.25 23.72 -4.56
CA SER A 4 -3.79 22.35 -4.27
C SER A 4 -2.34 22.14 -4.68
N GLN A 5 -1.94 22.63 -5.87
CA GLN A 5 -0.54 22.58 -6.33
C GLN A 5 0.40 23.39 -5.43
N PHE A 6 -0.04 24.55 -4.95
CA PHE A 6 0.73 25.34 -4.00
C PHE A 6 0.93 24.59 -2.67
N LEU A 7 -0.11 24.02 -2.11
CA LEU A 7 -0.05 23.24 -0.88
C LEU A 7 0.85 22.01 -1.01
N VAL A 8 0.81 21.30 -2.17
CA VAL A 8 1.72 20.20 -2.45
C VAL A 8 3.19 20.66 -2.46
N LYS A 9 3.48 21.83 -3.08
CA LYS A 9 4.85 22.38 -3.07
C LYS A 9 5.33 22.73 -1.66
N VAL A 10 4.46 23.32 -0.84
CA VAL A 10 4.75 23.61 0.57
C VAL A 10 4.97 22.32 1.35
N SER A 11 4.14 21.31 1.15
CA SER A 11 4.30 19.99 1.77
C SER A 11 5.65 19.36 1.40
N ASN A 12 6.02 19.36 0.12
CA ASN A 12 7.30 18.83 -0.33
C ASN A 12 8.49 19.60 0.29
N LEU A 13 8.39 20.92 0.39
CA LEU A 13 9.42 21.73 1.06
C LEU A 13 9.62 21.30 2.53
N ILE A 14 8.54 21.06 3.26
CA ILE A 14 8.60 20.60 4.65
C ILE A 14 9.18 19.18 4.75
N VAL A 15 8.87 18.31 3.80
CA VAL A 15 9.44 16.94 3.71
C VAL A 15 10.94 16.99 3.43
N ASP A 16 11.36 17.78 2.43
CA ASP A 16 12.74 17.85 1.96
C ASP A 16 13.67 18.56 2.98
N CYS A 17 13.13 19.53 3.71
CA CYS A 17 13.88 20.36 4.67
C CYS A 17 13.43 20.09 6.11
N ALA A 18 13.96 19.01 6.70
CA ALA A 18 13.61 18.61 8.08
C ALA A 18 14.01 19.65 9.14
N GLU A 19 14.91 20.54 8.81
CA GLU A 19 15.39 21.65 9.65
C GLU A 19 14.32 22.74 9.86
N ILE A 20 13.28 22.82 9.02
CA ILE A 20 12.19 23.77 9.17
C ILE A 20 11.30 23.35 10.34
N GLN A 21 11.30 24.12 11.41
CA GLN A 21 10.47 23.91 12.59
C GLN A 21 9.13 24.63 12.48
N ARG A 22 9.12 25.76 11.79
CA ARG A 22 7.93 26.56 11.53
C ARG A 22 8.06 27.25 10.18
N LEU A 23 6.97 27.24 9.43
CA LEU A 23 6.80 28.00 8.19
C LEU A 23 5.51 28.80 8.31
N ASP A 24 5.60 30.11 8.18
CA ASP A 24 4.46 31.03 8.12
C ASP A 24 4.52 31.81 6.82
N ILE A 25 3.45 31.77 6.04
CA ILE A 25 3.30 32.46 4.75
C ILE A 25 2.12 33.41 4.87
N HIS A 26 2.41 34.68 5.13
CA HIS A 26 1.36 35.68 5.29
C HIS A 26 1.82 37.09 4.93
N PRO A 27 1.11 37.79 3.98
CA PRO A 27 -0.04 37.27 3.23
C PRO A 27 0.35 36.43 2.01
N LEU A 28 -0.54 35.52 1.64
CA LEU A 28 -0.49 34.79 0.37
C LEU A 28 -1.46 35.46 -0.62
N LEU A 29 -0.93 36.01 -1.70
CA LEU A 29 -1.74 36.63 -2.75
C LEU A 29 -2.16 35.57 -3.77
N ALA A 30 -3.47 35.52 -4.09
CA ALA A 30 -4.00 34.64 -5.13
C ALA A 30 -4.51 35.48 -6.31
N SER A 31 -4.09 35.14 -7.52
CA SER A 31 -4.56 35.72 -8.78
C SER A 31 -4.84 34.61 -9.79
N GLY A 32 -6.12 34.26 -9.96
CA GLY A 32 -6.49 33.09 -10.76
C GLY A 32 -5.92 31.78 -10.17
N ASN A 33 -5.05 31.12 -10.94
CA ASN A 33 -4.36 29.89 -10.51
C ASN A 33 -2.92 30.15 -9.99
N GLU A 34 -2.50 31.41 -9.93
CA GLU A 34 -1.17 31.78 -9.45
C GLU A 34 -1.23 32.21 -7.98
N PHE A 35 -0.21 31.80 -7.21
CA PHE A 35 -0.07 32.11 -5.79
C PHE A 35 1.31 32.73 -5.56
N THR A 36 1.32 33.88 -4.90
CA THR A 36 2.55 34.61 -4.59
C THR A 36 2.62 34.85 -3.08
N ALA A 37 3.64 34.31 -2.43
CA ALA A 37 3.95 34.65 -1.06
C ALA A 37 4.56 36.05 -1.01
N LEU A 38 3.93 36.96 -0.26
CA LEU A 38 4.45 38.34 -0.11
C LEU A 38 5.40 38.46 1.09
N ASP A 39 5.17 37.63 2.10
CA ASP A 39 6.06 37.51 3.26
C ASP A 39 6.12 36.05 3.72
N VAL A 40 7.32 35.62 4.13
CA VAL A 40 7.60 34.26 4.58
C VAL A 40 8.51 34.30 5.80
N THR A 41 8.02 33.75 6.90
CA THR A 41 8.82 33.55 8.13
C THR A 41 9.17 32.09 8.31
N LEU A 42 10.44 31.79 8.54
CA LEU A 42 10.98 30.45 8.76
C LEU A 42 11.73 30.40 10.09
N ASP A 43 11.36 29.43 10.94
CA ASP A 43 12.17 29.01 12.07
C ASP A 43 12.93 27.76 11.69
N ILE A 44 14.25 27.81 11.77
CA ILE A 44 15.15 26.73 11.36
C ILE A 44 15.98 26.26 12.54
N ALA A 45 16.02 24.96 12.80
CA ALA A 45 16.89 24.35 13.80
C ALA A 45 17.47 23.03 13.29
N PRO A 46 18.66 22.60 13.76
CA PRO A 46 19.20 21.29 13.41
C PRO A 46 18.19 20.18 13.75
N PHE A 47 17.95 19.29 12.79
CA PHE A 47 17.08 18.13 13.00
C PHE A 47 17.93 16.89 13.24
N ILE A 48 17.70 16.21 14.37
CA ILE A 48 18.35 14.96 14.76
C ILE A 48 17.26 13.91 14.87
N GLY A 49 17.23 12.96 13.94
CA GLY A 49 16.24 11.89 13.92
C GLY A 49 15.91 11.43 12.50
N ASP A 50 14.95 10.54 12.38
CA ASP A 50 14.40 10.15 11.10
C ASP A 50 13.47 11.26 10.56
N ARG A 51 13.75 11.73 9.34
CA ARG A 51 13.04 12.84 8.69
C ARG A 51 11.57 12.54 8.48
N GLU A 52 11.24 11.28 8.18
CA GLU A 52 9.88 10.85 7.91
C GLU A 52 9.03 10.76 9.18
N SER A 53 9.64 10.38 10.32
CA SER A 53 8.94 10.19 11.59
C SER A 53 8.33 11.46 12.18
N ARG A 54 8.78 12.66 11.75
CA ARG A 54 8.25 13.95 12.22
C ARG A 54 6.96 14.38 11.54
N LEU A 55 6.59 13.73 10.43
CA LEU A 55 5.41 14.09 9.64
C LEU A 55 4.18 13.36 10.18
N ALA A 56 3.11 14.11 10.46
CA ALA A 56 1.83 13.53 10.88
C ALA A 56 1.17 12.68 9.78
N ILE A 57 1.48 12.97 8.51
CA ILE A 57 1.06 12.21 7.35
C ILE A 57 2.32 11.91 6.54
N ARG A 58 2.64 10.64 6.35
CA ARG A 58 3.79 10.26 5.53
C ARG A 58 3.55 10.56 4.06
N PRO A 59 4.55 11.13 3.36
CA PRO A 59 4.44 11.35 1.92
C PRO A 59 4.39 10.01 1.19
N TYR A 60 3.97 10.07 -0.07
CA TYR A 60 3.98 8.91 -0.96
C TYR A 60 5.39 8.28 -1.02
N PRO A 61 5.54 7.00 -0.67
CA PRO A 61 6.86 6.37 -0.57
C PRO A 61 7.39 5.93 -1.96
N LEU A 62 7.87 6.90 -2.74
CA LEU A 62 8.35 6.73 -4.10
C LEU A 62 9.46 5.66 -4.23
N HIS A 63 10.28 5.48 -3.18
CA HIS A 63 11.36 4.49 -3.15
C HIS A 63 10.87 3.04 -3.24
N LEU A 64 9.58 2.80 -3.01
CA LEU A 64 8.97 1.48 -3.15
C LEU A 64 8.56 1.16 -4.59
N GLU A 65 8.67 2.10 -5.53
CA GLU A 65 8.39 1.82 -6.94
C GLU A 65 9.45 0.89 -7.55
N GLU A 66 9.01 -0.15 -8.23
CA GLU A 66 9.88 -1.16 -8.82
C GLU A 66 9.26 -1.78 -10.06
N TRP A 67 10.03 -1.91 -11.13
CA TRP A 67 9.62 -2.67 -12.31
C TRP A 67 9.93 -4.16 -12.13
N VAL A 68 8.89 -4.98 -12.19
CA VAL A 68 8.96 -6.43 -12.01
C VAL A 68 8.59 -7.14 -13.31
N GLU A 69 9.44 -8.09 -13.73
CA GLU A 69 9.15 -8.97 -14.86
C GLU A 69 8.30 -10.15 -14.39
N MET A 70 7.19 -10.39 -15.08
CA MET A 70 6.31 -11.52 -14.85
C MET A 70 6.80 -12.77 -15.63
N LYS A 71 6.28 -13.94 -15.28
CA LYS A 71 6.69 -15.20 -15.94
C LYS A 71 6.43 -15.26 -17.44
N ASN A 72 5.50 -14.47 -17.94
CA ASN A 72 5.17 -14.36 -19.36
C ASN A 72 6.05 -13.36 -20.12
N GLY A 73 7.06 -12.76 -19.45
CA GLY A 73 7.96 -11.76 -20.03
C GLY A 73 7.40 -10.32 -20.02
N GLU A 74 6.15 -10.12 -19.64
CA GLU A 74 5.60 -8.77 -19.48
C GLU A 74 6.13 -8.12 -18.20
N ARG A 75 6.19 -6.78 -18.19
CA ARG A 75 6.63 -5.99 -17.04
C ARG A 75 5.45 -5.28 -16.39
N ALA A 76 5.42 -5.28 -15.07
CA ALA A 76 4.49 -4.49 -14.28
C ALA A 76 5.26 -3.55 -13.34
N LEU A 77 4.76 -2.34 -13.15
CA LEU A 77 5.23 -1.42 -12.13
C LEU A 77 4.56 -1.79 -10.79
N PHE A 78 5.34 -2.20 -9.82
CA PHE A 78 4.89 -2.35 -8.45
C PHE A 78 5.09 -1.03 -7.73
N ARG A 79 4.03 -0.45 -7.22
CA ARG A 79 4.07 0.82 -6.51
C ARG A 79 3.01 0.91 -5.41
N PRO A 80 3.18 1.76 -4.41
CA PRO A 80 2.10 2.09 -3.50
C PRO A 80 0.87 2.61 -4.25
N ILE A 81 -0.31 2.33 -3.70
CA ILE A 81 -1.57 2.83 -4.26
C ILE A 81 -1.66 4.35 -4.07
N LEU A 82 -2.28 5.04 -5.01
CA LEU A 82 -2.50 6.49 -4.99
C LEU A 82 -4.01 6.79 -4.87
N PRO A 83 -4.40 7.94 -4.32
CA PRO A 83 -5.80 8.36 -4.32
C PRO A 83 -6.42 8.39 -5.72
N GLU A 84 -5.63 8.72 -6.74
CA GLU A 84 -6.03 8.79 -8.13
C GLU A 84 -6.29 7.42 -8.76
N ASP A 85 -5.92 6.34 -8.09
CA ASP A 85 -6.13 4.97 -8.57
C ASP A 85 -7.56 4.46 -8.41
N GLU A 86 -8.49 5.20 -7.81
CA GLU A 86 -9.87 4.77 -7.63
C GLU A 86 -10.51 4.23 -8.91
N PRO A 87 -10.44 4.91 -10.07
CA PRO A 87 -10.99 4.38 -11.32
C PRO A 87 -10.31 3.09 -11.76
N LEU A 88 -8.99 2.97 -11.59
CA LEU A 88 -8.23 1.77 -11.94
C LEU A 88 -8.57 0.60 -11.00
N LEU A 89 -8.73 0.87 -9.71
CA LEU A 89 -9.13 -0.13 -8.72
C LEU A 89 -10.55 -0.63 -8.99
N ARG A 90 -11.49 0.24 -9.36
CA ARG A 90 -12.85 -0.13 -9.77
C ARG A 90 -12.83 -1.04 -11.00
N ALA A 91 -12.05 -0.69 -12.02
CA ALA A 91 -11.88 -1.49 -13.21
C ALA A 91 -11.24 -2.85 -12.90
N PHE A 92 -10.23 -2.90 -12.05
CA PHE A 92 -9.60 -4.12 -11.58
C PHE A 92 -10.59 -5.06 -10.89
N ILE A 93 -11.37 -4.54 -9.92
CA ILE A 93 -12.35 -5.34 -9.17
C ILE A 93 -13.39 -5.96 -10.11
N SER A 94 -13.81 -5.24 -11.16
CA SER A 94 -14.77 -5.76 -12.14
C SER A 94 -14.24 -6.96 -12.95
N GLN A 95 -12.93 -7.17 -12.99
CA GLN A 95 -12.25 -8.27 -13.67
C GLN A 95 -11.87 -9.42 -12.72
N VAL A 96 -12.22 -9.31 -11.44
CA VAL A 96 -12.04 -10.37 -10.45
C VAL A 96 -13.32 -11.19 -10.36
N THR A 97 -13.21 -12.53 -10.31
CA THR A 97 -14.37 -13.41 -10.18
C THR A 97 -15.05 -13.24 -8.82
N LYS A 98 -16.36 -13.51 -8.76
CA LYS A 98 -17.11 -13.49 -7.50
C LYS A 98 -16.52 -14.43 -6.44
N GLU A 99 -15.98 -15.56 -6.87
CA GLU A 99 -15.33 -16.54 -5.98
C GLU A 99 -14.08 -15.92 -5.34
N ASP A 100 -13.24 -15.22 -6.11
CA ASP A 100 -12.03 -14.57 -5.59
C ASP A 100 -12.35 -13.40 -4.67
N LEU A 101 -13.38 -12.62 -4.97
CA LEU A 101 -13.89 -11.59 -4.08
C LEU A 101 -14.43 -12.21 -2.78
N TYR A 102 -15.14 -13.32 -2.87
CA TYR A 102 -15.62 -14.03 -1.68
C TYR A 102 -14.47 -14.56 -0.81
N TYR A 103 -13.41 -15.11 -1.41
CA TYR A 103 -12.21 -15.50 -0.66
C TYR A 103 -11.51 -14.33 0.02
N ARG A 104 -11.63 -13.13 -0.53
CA ARG A 104 -10.98 -11.94 0.02
C ARG A 104 -11.79 -11.25 1.11
N TYR A 105 -13.13 -11.21 0.96
CA TYR A 105 -14.01 -10.42 1.82
C TYR A 105 -14.93 -11.25 2.71
N PHE A 106 -14.94 -12.57 2.55
CA PHE A 106 -15.79 -13.52 3.30
C PHE A 106 -17.29 -13.25 3.19
N SER A 107 -17.68 -12.45 2.21
CA SER A 107 -19.06 -12.04 1.96
C SER A 107 -19.30 -11.87 0.46
N GLU A 108 -20.56 -11.97 0.06
CA GLU A 108 -20.95 -11.60 -1.29
C GLU A 108 -21.00 -10.08 -1.41
N ILE A 109 -20.12 -9.51 -2.26
CA ILE A 109 -20.10 -8.10 -2.56
C ILE A 109 -20.71 -7.90 -3.94
N ASN A 110 -21.80 -7.13 -4.01
CA ASN A 110 -22.47 -6.83 -5.27
C ASN A 110 -21.87 -5.60 -5.96
N GLU A 111 -21.48 -4.58 -5.18
CA GLU A 111 -20.94 -3.33 -5.69
C GLU A 111 -20.04 -2.68 -4.63
N PHE A 112 -18.99 -2.01 -5.08
CA PHE A 112 -18.16 -1.13 -4.25
C PHE A 112 -18.60 0.31 -4.48
N THR A 113 -18.98 1.00 -3.43
CA THR A 113 -19.33 2.41 -3.47
C THR A 113 -18.08 3.29 -3.70
N HIS A 114 -18.28 4.56 -3.98
CA HIS A 114 -17.18 5.53 -4.01
C HIS A 114 -16.44 5.58 -2.67
N ASP A 115 -17.17 5.61 -1.56
CA ASP A 115 -16.58 5.66 -0.22
C ASP A 115 -15.73 4.43 0.09
N ASP A 116 -16.15 3.23 -0.33
CA ASP A 116 -15.37 2.00 -0.18
C ASP A 116 -14.03 2.11 -0.93
N LEU A 117 -14.07 2.57 -2.19
CA LEU A 117 -12.87 2.70 -3.00
C LEU A 117 -11.97 3.85 -2.56
N ALA A 118 -12.55 4.96 -2.10
CA ALA A 118 -11.80 6.06 -1.52
C ALA A 118 -11.03 5.60 -0.26
N ASN A 119 -11.69 4.84 0.63
CA ASN A 119 -11.02 4.24 1.79
C ASN A 119 -9.91 3.26 1.41
N MET A 120 -10.01 2.62 0.25
CA MET A 120 -8.98 1.69 -0.24
C MET A 120 -7.81 2.39 -0.93
N THR A 121 -7.97 3.63 -1.40
CA THR A 121 -6.96 4.36 -2.16
C THR A 121 -6.33 5.53 -1.39
N GLN A 122 -7.08 6.15 -0.49
CA GLN A 122 -6.63 7.28 0.33
C GLN A 122 -6.14 6.78 1.69
N ILE A 123 -5.02 6.06 1.69
CA ILE A 123 -4.49 5.38 2.87
C ILE A 123 -3.46 6.24 3.61
N ASP A 124 -3.31 5.97 4.90
CA ASP A 124 -2.20 6.47 5.71
C ASP A 124 -1.03 5.49 5.60
N TYR A 125 0.00 5.86 4.83
CA TYR A 125 1.17 5.02 4.58
C TYR A 125 1.98 4.65 5.83
N ASP A 126 1.69 5.25 6.99
CA ASP A 126 2.30 4.86 8.26
C ASP A 126 1.65 3.62 8.89
N ARG A 127 0.33 3.48 8.70
CA ARG A 127 -0.47 2.41 9.30
C ARG A 127 -0.96 1.39 8.30
N GLU A 128 -0.99 1.77 7.05
CA GLU A 128 -1.51 0.95 5.98
C GLU A 128 -0.62 1.05 4.75
N MET A 129 -0.23 -0.07 4.21
CA MET A 129 0.45 -0.15 2.92
C MET A 129 -0.37 -0.98 1.95
N ALA A 130 -0.67 -0.40 0.80
CA ALA A 130 -1.23 -1.13 -0.33
C ALA A 130 -0.29 -0.99 -1.54
N ILE A 131 0.20 -2.11 -2.06
CA ILE A 131 1.07 -2.15 -3.24
C ILE A 131 0.25 -2.71 -4.39
N VAL A 132 0.17 -1.95 -5.47
CA VAL A 132 -0.48 -2.34 -6.72
C VAL A 132 0.55 -2.75 -7.76
N ALA A 133 0.22 -3.75 -8.58
CA ALA A 133 0.95 -4.08 -9.79
C ALA A 133 0.23 -3.43 -10.97
N VAL A 134 0.87 -2.50 -11.65
CA VAL A 134 0.29 -1.70 -12.73
C VAL A 134 0.95 -2.07 -14.05
N ARG A 135 0.15 -2.40 -15.04
CA ARG A 135 0.59 -2.49 -16.44
C ARG A 135 0.37 -1.15 -17.13
N ARG A 136 1.38 -0.66 -17.82
CA ARG A 136 1.30 0.53 -18.65
C ARG A 136 1.24 0.14 -20.12
N SER A 137 0.27 0.67 -20.85
CA SER A 137 0.10 0.48 -22.28
C SER A 137 -0.20 1.83 -22.97
N GLU A 138 -0.27 1.84 -24.29
CA GLU A 138 -0.70 3.03 -25.04
C GLU A 138 -2.15 3.42 -24.76
N GLU A 139 -2.98 2.48 -24.30
CA GLU A 139 -4.38 2.69 -23.95
C GLU A 139 -4.55 3.24 -22.52
N GLY A 140 -3.48 3.22 -21.69
CA GLY A 140 -3.48 3.70 -20.32
C GLY A 140 -2.86 2.73 -19.31
N GLU A 141 -3.18 2.95 -18.06
CA GLU A 141 -2.76 2.10 -16.95
C GLU A 141 -3.88 1.17 -16.50
N GLU A 142 -3.52 -0.04 -16.07
CA GLU A 142 -4.45 -0.98 -15.44
C GLU A 142 -3.80 -1.68 -14.25
N ILE A 143 -4.58 -1.94 -13.19
CA ILE A 143 -4.14 -2.73 -12.04
C ILE A 143 -4.33 -4.22 -12.36
N LEU A 144 -3.27 -5.00 -12.16
CA LEU A 144 -3.25 -6.45 -12.36
C LEU A 144 -3.41 -7.23 -11.05
N GLY A 145 -3.09 -6.58 -9.93
CA GLY A 145 -3.18 -7.15 -8.59
C GLY A 145 -2.86 -6.13 -7.54
N VAL A 146 -3.27 -6.40 -6.32
CA VAL A 146 -3.05 -5.58 -5.14
C VAL A 146 -2.72 -6.46 -3.95
N THR A 147 -1.77 -6.03 -3.14
CA THR A 147 -1.53 -6.56 -1.80
C THR A 147 -1.60 -5.42 -0.80
N ARG A 148 -2.07 -5.72 0.41
CA ARG A 148 -2.31 -4.74 1.47
C ARG A 148 -1.86 -5.28 2.80
N ALA A 149 -1.28 -4.44 3.64
CA ALA A 149 -1.06 -4.68 5.05
C ALA A 149 -1.68 -3.54 5.85
N ILE A 150 -2.41 -3.87 6.90
CA ILE A 150 -2.99 -2.92 7.85
C ILE A 150 -2.41 -3.26 9.21
N SER A 151 -1.66 -2.30 9.79
CA SER A 151 -1.04 -2.46 11.11
C SER A 151 -2.09 -2.34 12.21
N ASP A 152 -1.87 -3.07 13.29
CA ASP A 152 -2.61 -2.87 14.53
C ASP A 152 -2.33 -1.47 15.13
N PRO A 153 -3.11 -1.02 16.12
CA PRO A 153 -2.91 0.30 16.71
C PRO A 153 -1.52 0.51 17.33
N ASP A 154 -0.87 -0.56 17.76
CA ASP A 154 0.45 -0.53 18.42
C ASP A 154 1.61 -0.67 17.42
N ASN A 155 1.33 -0.84 16.13
CA ASN A 155 2.30 -1.08 15.05
C ASN A 155 3.23 -2.27 15.34
N VAL A 156 2.70 -3.32 15.95
CA VAL A 156 3.45 -4.56 16.27
C VAL A 156 3.17 -5.64 15.23
N ASP A 157 1.91 -5.88 14.96
CA ASP A 157 1.43 -6.87 14.00
C ASP A 157 0.68 -6.19 12.86
N ALA A 158 0.59 -6.85 11.70
CA ALA A 158 -0.26 -6.39 10.61
C ALA A 158 -1.09 -7.53 10.03
N GLU A 159 -2.29 -7.20 9.58
CA GLU A 159 -3.12 -8.09 8.77
C GLU A 159 -2.84 -7.84 7.30
N PHE A 160 -2.61 -8.91 6.54
CA PHE A 160 -2.40 -8.80 5.10
C PHE A 160 -3.52 -9.38 4.26
N ALA A 161 -3.60 -8.89 3.04
CA ALA A 161 -4.41 -9.49 2.00
C ALA A 161 -3.74 -9.35 0.63
N VAL A 162 -4.05 -10.25 -0.28
CA VAL A 162 -3.60 -10.20 -1.66
C VAL A 162 -4.73 -10.60 -2.59
N LEU A 163 -4.88 -9.85 -3.68
CA LEU A 163 -5.85 -10.13 -4.72
C LEU A 163 -5.19 -9.91 -6.08
N VAL A 164 -5.38 -10.83 -6.99
CA VAL A 164 -4.85 -10.78 -8.36
C VAL A 164 -5.99 -10.98 -9.32
N ARG A 165 -5.97 -10.28 -10.44
CA ARG A 165 -6.93 -10.46 -11.53
C ARG A 165 -7.03 -11.94 -11.88
N SER A 166 -8.26 -12.47 -11.98
CA SER A 166 -8.48 -13.92 -11.99
C SER A 166 -7.87 -14.62 -13.20
N ASP A 167 -7.80 -13.95 -14.35
CA ASP A 167 -7.19 -14.45 -15.59
C ASP A 167 -5.63 -14.45 -15.56
N LEU A 168 -5.01 -13.74 -14.59
CA LEU A 168 -3.56 -13.65 -14.44
C LEU A 168 -3.00 -14.56 -13.33
N LYS A 169 -3.84 -15.42 -12.77
CA LYS A 169 -3.40 -16.42 -11.79
C LYS A 169 -2.38 -17.38 -12.38
N GLY A 170 -1.47 -17.85 -11.54
CA GLY A 170 -0.40 -18.77 -11.96
C GLY A 170 0.83 -18.12 -12.60
N LEU A 171 0.77 -16.85 -12.99
CA LEU A 171 1.89 -16.09 -13.55
C LEU A 171 2.91 -15.62 -12.48
N GLY A 172 2.66 -15.91 -11.21
CA GLY A 172 3.57 -15.57 -10.10
C GLY A 172 3.35 -14.18 -9.52
N LEU A 173 2.36 -13.41 -10.03
CA LEU A 173 2.10 -12.04 -9.61
C LEU A 173 1.78 -11.93 -8.12
N GLY A 174 0.88 -12.77 -7.59
CA GLY A 174 0.51 -12.78 -6.17
C GLY A 174 1.70 -13.09 -5.26
N ARG A 175 2.61 -13.98 -5.70
CA ARG A 175 3.84 -14.27 -4.97
C ARG A 175 4.75 -13.04 -4.88
N ARG A 176 5.01 -12.38 -6.00
CA ARG A 176 5.87 -11.19 -6.06
C ARG A 176 5.31 -10.03 -5.24
N LEU A 177 3.98 -9.80 -5.33
CA LEU A 177 3.30 -8.79 -4.51
C LEU A 177 3.48 -9.06 -3.01
N LEU A 178 3.27 -10.32 -2.60
CA LEU A 178 3.37 -10.67 -1.19
C LEU A 178 4.83 -10.67 -0.70
N GLU A 179 5.81 -11.10 -1.53
CA GLU A 179 7.24 -10.97 -1.22
C GLU A 179 7.64 -9.50 -0.97
N LYS A 180 7.15 -8.58 -1.81
CA LYS A 180 7.41 -7.14 -1.65
C LYS A 180 6.75 -6.58 -0.39
N LEU A 181 5.53 -6.99 -0.09
CA LEU A 181 4.83 -6.59 1.15
C LEU A 181 5.57 -7.09 2.39
N ILE A 182 6.02 -8.35 2.41
CA ILE A 182 6.82 -8.94 3.49
C ILE A 182 8.11 -8.14 3.71
N GLY A 183 8.80 -7.75 2.62
CA GLY A 183 9.98 -6.89 2.70
C GLY A 183 9.65 -5.57 3.37
N TYR A 184 8.63 -4.87 2.87
CA TYR A 184 8.17 -3.61 3.44
C TYR A 184 7.82 -3.72 4.94
N THR A 185 7.05 -4.74 5.33
CA THR A 185 6.62 -4.89 6.73
C THR A 185 7.80 -5.20 7.68
N ARG A 186 8.83 -5.92 7.20
CA ARG A 186 10.09 -6.09 7.96
C ARG A 186 10.84 -4.78 8.15
N ASP A 187 11.02 -4.03 7.06
CA ASP A 187 11.75 -2.76 7.08
C ASP A 187 11.01 -1.72 7.95
N HIS A 188 9.68 -1.87 8.08
CA HIS A 188 8.85 -1.05 8.98
C HIS A 188 8.91 -1.50 10.45
N GLY A 189 9.62 -2.59 10.76
CA GLY A 189 9.82 -3.06 12.12
C GLY A 189 8.64 -3.82 12.71
N LEU A 190 7.68 -4.28 11.87
CA LEU A 190 6.58 -5.12 12.34
C LEU A 190 7.10 -6.50 12.76
N SER A 191 6.47 -7.07 13.77
CA SER A 191 6.86 -8.35 14.35
C SER A 191 6.24 -9.54 13.64
N ARG A 192 5.03 -9.36 13.12
CA ARG A 192 4.26 -10.44 12.53
C ARG A 192 3.31 -9.95 11.43
N LEU A 193 3.15 -10.79 10.42
CA LEU A 193 2.18 -10.60 9.34
C LEU A 193 1.15 -11.72 9.39
N ASN A 194 -0.09 -11.38 9.65
CA ASN A 194 -1.20 -12.31 9.81
C ASN A 194 -2.18 -12.20 8.65
N GLY A 195 -2.92 -13.26 8.36
CA GLY A 195 -3.99 -13.26 7.38
C GLY A 195 -4.94 -14.42 7.57
N ILE A 196 -6.11 -14.31 6.99
CA ILE A 196 -7.13 -15.34 7.03
C ILE A 196 -7.55 -15.69 5.60
N THR A 197 -7.82 -16.97 5.36
CA THR A 197 -8.39 -17.42 4.09
C THR A 197 -9.33 -18.61 4.32
N MET A 198 -10.02 -19.02 3.29
CA MET A 198 -10.90 -20.20 3.36
C MET A 198 -10.13 -21.48 3.05
N PRO A 199 -10.54 -22.63 3.61
CA PRO A 199 -9.89 -23.94 3.36
C PRO A 199 -9.89 -24.35 1.88
N ASN A 200 -10.89 -23.95 1.11
CA ASN A 200 -11.00 -24.22 -0.31
C ASN A 200 -10.16 -23.30 -1.20
N ASN A 201 -9.61 -22.20 -0.67
CA ASN A 201 -8.63 -21.35 -1.36
C ASN A 201 -7.24 -22.00 -1.36
N ARG A 202 -7.12 -23.13 -2.05
CA ARG A 202 -5.86 -23.92 -2.13
C ARG A 202 -4.69 -23.11 -2.69
N GLY A 203 -4.98 -22.15 -3.56
CA GLY A 203 -3.97 -21.27 -4.16
C GLY A 203 -3.28 -20.43 -3.10
N MET A 204 -4.06 -19.78 -2.24
CA MET A 204 -3.54 -18.95 -1.14
C MET A 204 -2.80 -19.78 -0.09
N VAL A 205 -3.36 -20.91 0.33
CA VAL A 205 -2.72 -21.84 1.28
C VAL A 205 -1.37 -22.33 0.77
N THR A 206 -1.29 -22.68 -0.52
CA THR A 206 -0.04 -23.12 -1.15
C THR A 206 0.98 -22.00 -1.22
N LEU A 207 0.53 -20.79 -1.56
CA LEU A 207 1.38 -19.62 -1.62
C LEU A 207 1.97 -19.27 -0.26
N ALA A 208 1.12 -19.21 0.77
CA ALA A 208 1.52 -18.93 2.13
C ALA A 208 2.60 -19.91 2.64
N ARG A 209 2.40 -21.21 2.45
CA ARG A 209 3.42 -22.22 2.81
C ARG A 209 4.75 -22.01 2.10
N LYS A 210 4.72 -21.68 0.80
CA LYS A 210 5.94 -21.41 0.01
C LYS A 210 6.68 -20.15 0.47
N LEU A 211 6.00 -19.22 1.10
CA LEU A 211 6.58 -17.98 1.63
C LEU A 211 6.95 -18.10 3.12
N GLY A 212 6.78 -19.28 3.71
CA GLY A 212 7.19 -19.57 5.09
C GLY A 212 6.16 -19.20 6.15
N PHE A 213 4.90 -18.96 5.77
CA PHE A 213 3.83 -18.79 6.75
C PHE A 213 3.52 -20.09 7.46
N ASP A 214 3.30 -20.00 8.76
CA ASP A 214 2.59 -21.02 9.53
C ASP A 214 1.12 -21.01 9.07
N VAL A 215 0.58 -22.23 8.86
CA VAL A 215 -0.75 -22.42 8.31
C VAL A 215 -1.55 -23.29 9.27
N ASP A 216 -2.52 -22.70 9.95
CA ASP A 216 -3.42 -23.38 10.87
C ASP A 216 -4.82 -23.51 10.24
N ILE A 217 -5.27 -24.76 10.09
CA ILE A 217 -6.56 -25.08 9.44
C ILE A 217 -7.59 -25.35 10.51
N GLN A 218 -8.54 -24.46 10.66
CA GLN A 218 -9.63 -24.50 11.64
C GLN A 218 -10.94 -24.86 10.92
N LEU A 219 -11.13 -26.17 10.71
CA LEU A 219 -12.27 -26.65 9.92
C LEU A 219 -13.61 -26.34 10.58
N ASP A 220 -13.67 -26.34 11.91
CA ASP A 220 -14.88 -26.05 12.68
C ASP A 220 -15.34 -24.60 12.51
N GLU A 221 -14.39 -23.69 12.28
CA GLU A 221 -14.63 -22.26 12.01
C GLU A 221 -14.72 -21.96 10.52
N GLY A 222 -14.36 -22.91 9.66
CA GLY A 222 -14.36 -22.73 8.19
C GLY A 222 -13.27 -21.79 7.69
N ILE A 223 -12.20 -21.59 8.45
CA ILE A 223 -11.09 -20.67 8.13
C ILE A 223 -9.73 -21.36 8.16
N VAL A 224 -8.76 -20.71 7.55
CA VAL A 224 -7.34 -21.02 7.63
C VAL A 224 -6.62 -19.75 8.07
N SER A 225 -5.99 -19.81 9.23
CA SER A 225 -5.15 -18.73 9.75
C SER A 225 -3.74 -18.87 9.19
N LEU A 226 -3.18 -17.74 8.76
CA LEU A 226 -1.85 -17.63 8.19
C LEU A 226 -1.05 -16.66 9.05
N SER A 227 0.15 -17.06 9.50
CA SER A 227 0.99 -16.21 10.33
C SER A 227 2.46 -16.32 9.90
N LEU A 228 3.15 -15.20 9.76
CA LEU A 228 4.57 -15.12 9.44
C LEU A 228 5.28 -14.26 10.47
N SER A 229 6.24 -14.83 11.19
CA SER A 229 7.17 -14.03 12.01
C SER A 229 8.10 -13.23 11.12
N LEU A 230 8.17 -11.92 11.34
CA LEU A 230 9.05 -11.01 10.61
C LEU A 230 10.37 -10.75 11.33
N ILE A 231 10.43 -11.08 12.62
CA ILE A 231 11.63 -10.93 13.46
C ILE A 231 12.64 -11.98 13.01
N SER A 232 13.83 -11.54 12.60
CA SER A 232 14.96 -12.44 12.35
C SER A 232 15.31 -13.13 13.67
N THR A 233 15.10 -14.43 13.74
CA THR A 233 15.73 -15.26 14.77
C THR A 233 17.22 -15.38 14.39
N ASP A 234 18.01 -14.33 14.65
CA ASP A 234 19.44 -14.51 14.72
C ASP A 234 19.71 -15.52 15.83
N LYS A 235 20.15 -16.70 15.41
CA LYS A 235 20.67 -17.72 16.31
C LYS A 235 21.82 -17.09 17.08
N GLN A 236 21.60 -16.84 18.37
CA GLN A 236 22.69 -16.73 19.31
C GLN A 236 23.42 -18.11 19.29
N GLU A 237 24.54 -18.17 18.64
CA GLU A 237 25.61 -19.12 18.94
C GLU A 237 26.60 -18.47 19.91
#